data_1040bcc2ac807c0511de738a64236e8a
#
_entry.id   1040bcc2ac807c0511de738a64236e8a
#
_cell.length_a   1.000
_cell.length_b   1.000
_cell.length_c   1.000
_cell.angle_alpha   90.00
_cell.angle_beta   90.00
_cell.angle_gamma   90.00
#
_symmetry.space_group_name_H-M   'P 1'
#
loop_
_entity.id
_entity.type
_entity.pdbx_description
1 polymer ?
#
loop_
_entity_poly.entity_id
_entity_poly.type
_entity_poly.pdbx_seq_one_letter_code
_entity_poly.pdbx_strand_id
1 'polypeptide(L)'
;MNKKSNKSIYLVQSVQRAVLLLEALANKEAELRIAELSRKTNLNQSTVYRLLGTLRNLNCVEQNPDTHKYRLTLKLFELGSSVINKFNIVQRAIPHMEALSRKYNEAVNLAKLDKDEIVYIHKIESYTTLKLDLKLGSRHPAYCTGLGKVLLAYLEEDELDSYLKRIKLKRFTPNTIVDKEELKKELIMIKQKGYSFDSEEYVQGVCCLAASVRDYNNKVCASLSIAIPSIRLKDNNIPLMIRNIIATTNKISCQRKR
;
A
#
# COMPACT_ATOMS: atom_id res chain seq x y z
N MET A 1 -23.48 31.35 -16.79
CA MET A 1 -22.70 31.65 -15.57
C MET A 1 -23.09 30.65 -14.48
N ASN A 2 -22.35 29.55 -14.36
CA ASN A 2 -22.59 28.52 -13.34
C ASN A 2 -21.56 28.71 -12.22
N LYS A 3 -22.00 29.26 -11.08
CA LYS A 3 -21.20 29.32 -9.84
C LYS A 3 -20.99 27.90 -9.31
N LYS A 4 -19.79 27.33 -9.50
CA LYS A 4 -19.33 26.16 -8.74
C LYS A 4 -19.28 26.57 -7.27
N SER A 5 -20.20 26.05 -6.45
CA SER A 5 -20.20 26.20 -5.02
C SER A 5 -18.96 25.48 -4.47
N ASN A 6 -17.99 26.25 -4.06
CA ASN A 6 -16.84 25.80 -3.29
C ASN A 6 -17.35 25.44 -1.88
N LYS A 7 -17.79 24.19 -1.66
CA LYS A 7 -18.08 23.69 -0.31
C LYS A 7 -16.77 23.68 0.46
N SER A 8 -16.52 24.71 1.28
CA SER A 8 -15.42 24.68 2.24
C SER A 8 -15.65 23.47 3.18
N ILE A 9 -14.78 22.49 3.10
CA ILE A 9 -14.80 21.35 4.04
C ILE A 9 -14.37 21.93 5.39
N TYR A 10 -15.31 22.03 6.34
CA TYR A 10 -15.02 22.44 7.71
C TYR A 10 -14.21 21.31 8.37
N LEU A 11 -12.89 21.48 8.43
CA LEU A 11 -11.99 20.55 9.10
C LEU A 11 -12.04 20.79 10.62
N VAL A 12 -12.40 19.77 11.38
CA VAL A 12 -12.34 19.79 12.83
C VAL A 12 -10.87 19.57 13.25
N GLN A 13 -10.19 20.67 13.61
CA GLN A 13 -8.76 20.66 13.92
C GLN A 13 -8.35 19.66 15.02
N SER A 14 -9.19 19.45 16.03
CA SER A 14 -8.90 18.49 17.10
C SER A 14 -8.84 17.05 16.58
N VAL A 15 -9.71 16.67 15.64
CA VAL A 15 -9.69 15.35 15.00
C VAL A 15 -8.44 15.18 14.16
N GLN A 16 -8.11 16.18 13.34
CA GLN A 16 -6.89 16.16 12.53
C GLN A 16 -5.63 16.01 13.39
N ARG A 17 -5.51 16.79 14.47
CA ARG A 17 -4.39 16.74 15.40
C ARG A 17 -4.29 15.41 16.15
N ALA A 18 -5.43 14.81 16.51
CA ALA A 18 -5.46 13.48 17.13
C ALA A 18 -4.93 12.40 16.18
N VAL A 19 -5.32 12.43 14.90
CA VAL A 19 -4.79 11.50 13.89
C VAL A 19 -3.28 11.69 13.72
N LEU A 20 -2.76 12.92 13.63
CA LEU A 20 -1.32 13.20 13.56
C LEU A 20 -0.54 12.59 14.74
N LEU A 21 -1.09 12.61 15.94
CA LEU A 21 -0.46 11.97 17.11
C LEU A 21 -0.42 10.44 16.99
N LEU A 22 -1.51 9.83 16.51
CA LEU A 22 -1.54 8.38 16.25
C LEU A 22 -0.52 7.98 15.18
N GLU A 23 -0.42 8.74 14.09
CA GLU A 23 0.58 8.53 13.03
C GLU A 23 2.01 8.67 13.56
N ALA A 24 2.28 9.67 14.42
CA ALA A 24 3.58 9.85 15.03
C ALA A 24 4.00 8.67 15.93
N LEU A 25 3.03 8.07 16.66
CA LEU A 25 3.24 6.88 17.49
C LEU A 25 3.34 5.59 16.67
N ALA A 26 2.81 5.54 15.45
CA ALA A 26 2.90 4.36 14.56
C ALA A 26 4.29 4.18 13.92
N ASN A 27 5.17 5.16 14.00
CA ASN A 27 6.53 5.11 13.45
C ASN A 27 7.46 4.19 14.27
N LYS A 28 8.71 3.99 13.78
CA LYS A 28 9.70 3.01 14.30
C LYS A 28 9.99 3.09 15.82
N GLU A 29 9.80 4.23 16.43
CA GLU A 29 9.94 4.41 17.89
C GLU A 29 8.60 4.05 18.53
N ALA A 30 8.50 2.85 19.09
CA ALA A 30 7.26 2.29 19.62
C ALA A 30 6.63 3.08 20.77
N GLU A 31 7.42 3.94 21.48
CA GLU A 31 6.96 4.72 22.63
C GLU A 31 7.59 6.12 22.63
N LEU A 32 6.78 7.18 22.80
CA LEU A 32 7.21 8.56 22.78
C LEU A 32 6.67 9.34 23.99
N ARG A 33 7.48 10.29 24.49
CA ARG A 33 7.06 11.28 25.51
C ARG A 33 6.32 12.45 24.86
N ILE A 34 5.57 13.21 25.66
CA ILE A 34 4.83 14.40 25.20
C ILE A 34 5.74 15.39 24.46
N ALA A 35 6.94 15.64 24.98
CA ALA A 35 7.89 16.57 24.37
C ALA A 35 8.37 16.10 22.97
N GLU A 36 8.53 14.79 22.77
CA GLU A 36 8.90 14.19 21.49
C GLU A 36 7.75 14.27 20.48
N LEU A 37 6.54 13.95 20.93
CA LEU A 37 5.33 14.09 20.14
C LEU A 37 5.07 15.55 19.74
N SER A 38 5.26 16.50 20.68
CA SER A 38 5.16 17.93 20.41
C SER A 38 6.09 18.37 19.27
N ARG A 39 7.36 17.94 19.29
CA ARG A 39 8.33 18.24 18.24
C ARG A 39 7.96 17.59 16.90
N LYS A 40 7.57 16.30 16.90
CA LYS A 40 7.24 15.55 15.68
C LYS A 40 5.97 16.07 14.97
N THR A 41 5.00 16.56 15.74
CA THR A 41 3.70 17.01 15.21
C THR A 41 3.57 18.54 15.09
N ASN A 42 4.57 19.29 15.56
CA ASN A 42 4.54 20.76 15.66
C ASN A 42 3.33 21.29 16.45
N LEU A 43 2.90 20.54 17.48
CA LEU A 43 1.83 20.92 18.40
C LEU A 43 2.44 21.32 19.75
N ASN A 44 1.85 22.31 20.46
CA ASN A 44 2.30 22.61 21.79
C ASN A 44 2.00 21.47 22.79
N GLN A 45 2.81 21.33 23.84
CA GLN A 45 2.72 20.21 24.78
C GLN A 45 1.36 20.13 25.50
N SER A 46 0.73 21.25 25.79
CA SER A 46 -0.59 21.29 26.44
C SER A 46 -1.69 20.71 25.52
N THR A 47 -1.62 20.98 24.22
CA THR A 47 -2.53 20.38 23.23
C THR A 47 -2.28 18.87 23.10
N VAL A 48 -1.01 18.45 23.02
CA VAL A 48 -0.63 17.02 22.97
C VAL A 48 -1.15 16.30 24.20
N TYR A 49 -0.94 16.86 25.40
CA TYR A 49 -1.42 16.28 26.66
C TYR A 49 -2.94 16.06 26.68
N ARG A 50 -3.73 17.09 26.29
CA ARG A 50 -5.19 17.01 26.26
C ARG A 50 -5.69 15.98 25.24
N LEU A 51 -5.09 15.94 24.05
CA LEU A 51 -5.46 14.96 23.01
C LEU A 51 -5.09 13.53 23.42
N LEU A 52 -3.90 13.32 24.00
CA LEU A 52 -3.50 12.02 24.54
C LEU A 52 -4.41 11.56 25.69
N GLY A 53 -4.87 12.48 26.56
CA GLY A 53 -5.87 12.16 27.57
C GLY A 53 -7.17 11.64 26.98
N THR A 54 -7.66 12.29 25.92
CA THR A 54 -8.86 11.83 25.19
C THR A 54 -8.62 10.47 24.51
N LEU A 55 -7.49 10.31 23.79
CA LEU A 55 -7.16 9.06 23.11
C LEU A 55 -6.95 7.90 24.08
N ARG A 56 -6.45 8.15 25.29
CA ARG A 56 -6.34 7.16 26.37
C ARG A 56 -7.72 6.74 26.88
N ASN A 57 -8.62 7.66 27.11
CA ASN A 57 -10.02 7.34 27.51
C ASN A 57 -10.76 6.53 26.44
N LEU A 58 -10.38 6.70 25.16
CA LEU A 58 -10.91 5.93 24.03
C LEU A 58 -10.13 4.60 23.81
N ASN A 59 -9.19 4.28 24.69
CA ASN A 59 -8.31 3.11 24.57
C ASN A 59 -7.50 3.03 23.25
N CYS A 60 -7.24 4.17 22.60
CA CYS A 60 -6.41 4.22 21.39
C CYS A 60 -4.91 4.27 21.69
N VAL A 61 -4.57 4.85 22.85
CA VAL A 61 -3.20 4.96 23.37
C VAL A 61 -3.17 4.57 24.84
N GLU A 62 -2.02 4.12 25.32
CA GLU A 62 -1.75 3.93 26.74
C GLU A 62 -0.43 4.60 27.13
N GLN A 63 -0.28 4.89 28.40
CA GLN A 63 0.97 5.45 28.96
C GLN A 63 1.64 4.41 29.82
N ASN A 64 2.92 4.17 29.56
CA ASN A 64 3.77 3.36 30.42
C ASN A 64 3.96 4.10 31.78
N PRO A 65 3.60 3.48 32.92
CA PRO A 65 3.67 4.15 34.24
C PRO A 65 5.10 4.49 34.66
N ASP A 66 6.10 3.71 34.26
CA ASP A 66 7.48 3.89 34.68
C ASP A 66 8.24 4.91 33.84
N THR A 67 8.03 4.85 32.51
CA THR A 67 8.75 5.73 31.56
C THR A 67 8.00 6.98 31.19
N HIS A 68 6.71 7.06 31.51
CA HIS A 68 5.75 8.11 31.11
C HIS A 68 5.64 8.28 29.59
N LYS A 69 6.07 7.30 28.80
CA LYS A 69 5.94 7.28 27.35
C LYS A 69 4.58 6.74 26.95
N TYR A 70 4.09 7.21 25.80
CA TYR A 70 2.83 6.78 25.18
C TYR A 70 3.08 5.82 24.03
N ARG A 71 2.20 4.83 23.88
CA ARG A 71 2.18 3.87 22.75
C ARG A 71 0.76 3.61 22.28
N LEU A 72 0.66 3.07 21.07
CA LEU A 72 -0.61 2.62 20.51
C LEU A 72 -1.08 1.34 21.20
N THR A 73 -2.40 1.13 21.25
CA THR A 73 -3.02 -0.08 21.80
C THR A 73 -3.57 -0.98 20.68
N LEU A 74 -3.98 -2.19 21.05
CA LEU A 74 -4.65 -3.13 20.15
C LEU A 74 -6.00 -2.63 19.62
N LYS A 75 -6.59 -1.59 20.22
CA LYS A 75 -7.82 -0.97 19.73
C LYS A 75 -7.71 -0.50 18.27
N LEU A 76 -6.56 0.06 17.90
CA LEU A 76 -6.32 0.50 16.52
C LEU A 76 -6.20 -0.68 15.55
N PHE A 77 -5.63 -1.81 16.02
CA PHE A 77 -5.61 -3.05 15.24
C PHE A 77 -7.03 -3.60 15.03
N GLU A 78 -7.90 -3.60 16.05
CA GLU A 78 -9.31 -4.00 15.90
C GLU A 78 -10.02 -3.16 14.84
N LEU A 79 -9.86 -1.83 14.88
CA LEU A 79 -10.46 -0.93 13.91
C LEU A 79 -9.91 -1.18 12.48
N GLY A 80 -8.61 -1.32 12.36
CA GLY A 80 -7.95 -1.61 11.07
C GLY A 80 -8.32 -2.99 10.51
N SER A 81 -8.37 -4.02 11.37
CA SER A 81 -8.73 -5.38 10.96
C SER A 81 -10.17 -5.48 10.46
N SER A 82 -11.10 -4.69 11.02
CA SER A 82 -12.47 -4.63 10.52
C SER A 82 -12.58 -4.17 9.07
N VAL A 83 -11.65 -3.34 8.61
CA VAL A 83 -11.55 -2.91 7.20
C VAL A 83 -11.04 -4.06 6.33
N ILE A 84 -9.99 -4.76 6.79
CA ILE A 84 -9.37 -5.87 6.07
C ILE A 84 -10.31 -7.08 6.00
N ASN A 85 -11.01 -7.40 7.10
CA ASN A 85 -11.93 -8.53 7.19
C ASN A 85 -13.15 -8.41 6.27
N LYS A 86 -13.56 -7.19 5.88
CA LYS A 86 -14.54 -6.99 4.81
C LYS A 86 -14.02 -7.47 3.43
N PHE A 87 -12.72 -7.66 3.31
CA PHE A 87 -12.09 -8.18 2.11
C PHE A 87 -11.74 -9.67 2.30
N ASN A 88 -12.68 -10.59 2.02
CA ASN A 88 -12.41 -12.04 1.95
C ASN A 88 -11.21 -12.41 1.07
N ILE A 89 -10.66 -11.44 0.33
CA ILE A 89 -9.55 -11.63 -0.60
C ILE A 89 -8.24 -12.00 0.11
N VAL A 90 -7.96 -11.42 1.28
CA VAL A 90 -6.72 -11.70 2.03
C VAL A 90 -6.71 -13.15 2.49
N GLN A 91 -7.79 -13.61 3.11
CA GLN A 91 -7.91 -15.00 3.59
C GLN A 91 -7.73 -16.02 2.45
N ARG A 92 -8.31 -15.72 1.27
CA ARG A 92 -8.14 -16.58 0.09
C ARG A 92 -6.75 -16.49 -0.52
N ALA A 93 -6.10 -15.34 -0.43
CA ALA A 93 -4.78 -15.12 -1.03
C ALA A 93 -3.66 -15.84 -0.27
N ILE A 94 -3.73 -15.92 1.06
CA ILE A 94 -2.67 -16.45 1.93
C ILE A 94 -2.09 -17.78 1.42
N PRO A 95 -2.87 -18.87 1.24
CA PRO A 95 -2.30 -20.16 0.84
C PRO A 95 -1.61 -20.11 -0.53
N HIS A 96 -2.13 -19.30 -1.44
CA HIS A 96 -1.56 -19.14 -2.78
C HIS A 96 -0.30 -18.25 -2.78
N MET A 97 -0.27 -17.22 -1.93
CA MET A 97 0.90 -16.36 -1.72
C MET A 97 2.05 -17.15 -1.09
N GLU A 98 1.75 -17.97 -0.07
CA GLU A 98 2.75 -18.86 0.55
C GLU A 98 3.34 -19.85 -0.44
N ALA A 99 2.48 -20.49 -1.26
CA ALA A 99 2.94 -21.44 -2.27
C ALA A 99 3.85 -20.75 -3.30
N LEU A 100 3.52 -19.52 -3.71
CA LEU A 100 4.28 -18.73 -4.66
C LEU A 100 5.63 -18.28 -4.04
N SER A 101 5.61 -17.81 -2.79
CA SER A 101 6.81 -17.43 -2.05
C SER A 101 7.76 -18.61 -1.84
N ARG A 102 7.25 -19.77 -1.43
CA ARG A 102 8.06 -21.01 -1.30
C ARG A 102 8.69 -21.44 -2.63
N LYS A 103 7.94 -21.30 -3.74
CA LYS A 103 8.44 -21.71 -5.07
C LYS A 103 9.62 -20.89 -5.54
N TYR A 104 9.61 -19.58 -5.29
CA TYR A 104 10.64 -18.66 -5.78
C TYR A 104 11.60 -18.19 -4.69
N ASN A 105 11.31 -18.49 -3.43
CA ASN A 105 12.02 -18.00 -2.25
C ASN A 105 12.11 -16.46 -2.21
N GLU A 106 11.07 -15.78 -2.71
CA GLU A 106 10.97 -14.33 -2.79
C GLU A 106 9.73 -13.79 -2.06
N ALA A 107 9.77 -12.50 -1.74
CA ALA A 107 8.64 -11.84 -1.09
C ALA A 107 7.45 -11.72 -2.04
N VAL A 108 6.25 -12.04 -1.52
CA VAL A 108 4.98 -11.93 -2.26
C VAL A 108 4.09 -10.95 -1.54
N ASN A 109 3.62 -9.93 -2.26
CA ASN A 109 2.85 -8.83 -1.70
C ASN A 109 1.47 -8.73 -2.34
N LEU A 110 0.47 -8.37 -1.54
CA LEU A 110 -0.89 -8.07 -1.98
C LEU A 110 -1.22 -6.63 -1.61
N ALA A 111 -1.67 -5.83 -2.59
CA ALA A 111 -1.99 -4.42 -2.38
C ALA A 111 -3.30 -4.01 -3.05
N LYS A 112 -3.86 -2.91 -2.56
CA LYS A 112 -5.01 -2.21 -3.13
C LYS A 112 -4.62 -0.79 -3.51
N LEU A 113 -5.32 -0.23 -4.47
CA LEU A 113 -5.24 1.20 -4.78
C LEU A 113 -6.12 1.97 -3.78
N ASP A 114 -5.56 3.01 -3.19
CA ASP A 114 -6.27 4.00 -2.40
C ASP A 114 -5.82 5.40 -2.81
N LYS A 115 -6.68 6.10 -3.52
CA LYS A 115 -6.40 7.38 -4.18
C LYS A 115 -5.26 7.26 -5.20
N ASP A 116 -4.09 7.80 -4.88
CA ASP A 116 -2.94 7.86 -5.79
C ASP A 116 -1.83 6.86 -5.43
N GLU A 117 -2.05 6.07 -4.38
CA GLU A 117 -1.06 5.17 -3.80
C GLU A 117 -1.59 3.75 -3.67
N ILE A 118 -0.68 2.80 -3.67
CA ILE A 118 -1.00 1.45 -3.21
C ILE A 118 -0.86 1.36 -1.69
N VAL A 119 -1.70 0.52 -1.09
CA VAL A 119 -1.60 0.13 0.33
C VAL A 119 -1.37 -1.37 0.39
N TYR A 120 -0.30 -1.79 1.06
CA TYR A 120 -0.02 -3.20 1.29
C TYR A 120 -1.01 -3.79 2.31
N ILE A 121 -1.87 -4.71 1.87
CA ILE A 121 -2.90 -5.33 2.72
C ILE A 121 -2.50 -6.73 3.22
N HIS A 122 -1.54 -7.38 2.57
CA HIS A 122 -0.90 -8.61 3.04
C HIS A 122 0.48 -8.80 2.39
N LYS A 123 1.33 -9.59 3.08
CA LYS A 123 2.71 -9.84 2.66
C LYS A 123 3.14 -11.23 3.17
N ILE A 124 3.84 -11.98 2.32
CA ILE A 124 4.65 -13.14 2.72
C ILE A 124 6.10 -12.74 2.52
N GLU A 125 6.90 -12.84 3.57
CA GLU A 125 8.31 -12.50 3.51
C GLU A 125 9.13 -13.56 2.76
N SER A 126 10.21 -13.10 2.13
CA SER A 126 11.26 -13.99 1.64
C SER A 126 11.96 -14.69 2.80
N TYR A 127 12.35 -15.93 2.61
CA TYR A 127 13.18 -16.68 3.57
C TYR A 127 14.67 -16.33 3.47
N THR A 128 15.05 -15.42 2.58
CA THR A 128 16.45 -15.00 2.37
C THR A 128 16.84 -13.86 3.30
N THR A 129 18.16 -13.69 3.47
CA THR A 129 18.73 -12.63 4.35
C THR A 129 18.49 -11.23 3.77
N LEU A 130 18.54 -11.07 2.43
CA LEU A 130 18.26 -9.81 1.76
C LEU A 130 16.75 -9.64 1.61
N LYS A 131 16.15 -8.76 2.42
CA LYS A 131 14.71 -8.51 2.47
C LYS A 131 14.40 -7.05 2.18
N LEU A 132 13.26 -6.82 1.53
CA LEU A 132 12.65 -5.51 1.45
C LEU A 132 11.86 -5.25 2.73
N ASP A 133 12.19 -4.17 3.45
CA ASP A 133 11.47 -3.75 4.66
C ASP A 133 10.14 -3.05 4.28
N LEU A 134 9.21 -3.81 3.71
CA LEU A 134 7.86 -3.36 3.42
C LEU A 134 6.95 -3.69 4.61
N LYS A 135 6.27 -2.71 5.15
CA LYS A 135 5.33 -2.90 6.26
C LYS A 135 3.89 -3.04 5.76
N LEU A 136 3.09 -3.87 6.42
CA LEU A 136 1.64 -3.88 6.22
C LEU A 136 1.08 -2.49 6.52
N GLY A 137 0.15 -2.02 5.67
CA GLY A 137 -0.40 -0.68 5.75
C GLY A 137 0.49 0.43 5.18
N SER A 138 1.75 0.14 4.80
CA SER A 138 2.58 1.15 4.13
C SER A 138 2.02 1.53 2.77
N ARG A 139 2.29 2.78 2.39
CA ARG A 139 1.77 3.40 1.17
C ARG A 139 2.92 3.74 0.24
N HIS A 140 2.74 3.43 -1.04
CA HIS A 140 3.73 3.75 -2.07
C HIS A 140 3.04 4.30 -3.32
N PRO A 141 3.71 5.16 -4.10
CA PRO A 141 3.13 5.72 -5.31
C PRO A 141 2.73 4.62 -6.29
N ALA A 142 1.53 4.73 -6.86
CA ALA A 142 1.03 3.68 -7.75
C ALA A 142 1.75 3.67 -9.11
N TYR A 143 2.17 4.82 -9.63
CA TYR A 143 2.72 4.95 -10.98
C TYR A 143 4.09 4.29 -11.20
N CYS A 144 4.87 4.11 -10.14
CA CYS A 144 6.25 3.59 -10.22
C CYS A 144 6.43 2.26 -9.45
N THR A 145 5.35 1.55 -9.19
CA THR A 145 5.39 0.21 -8.58
C THR A 145 4.65 -0.79 -9.46
N GLY A 146 5.17 -2.01 -9.58
CA GLY A 146 4.52 -3.05 -10.38
C GLY A 146 3.06 -3.30 -9.96
N LEU A 147 2.81 -3.37 -8.64
CA LEU A 147 1.44 -3.49 -8.08
C LEU A 147 0.55 -2.33 -8.49
N GLY A 148 1.05 -1.12 -8.40
CA GLY A 148 0.30 0.09 -8.68
C GLY A 148 0.01 0.25 -10.17
N LYS A 149 0.98 0.01 -11.04
CA LYS A 149 0.76 0.06 -12.49
C LYS A 149 -0.31 -0.94 -12.95
N VAL A 150 -0.35 -2.15 -12.36
CA VAL A 150 -1.44 -3.08 -12.62
C VAL A 150 -2.79 -2.50 -12.22
N LEU A 151 -2.91 -1.91 -11.02
CA LEU A 151 -4.17 -1.34 -10.55
C LEU A 151 -4.63 -0.14 -11.38
N LEU A 152 -3.69 0.73 -11.77
CA LEU A 152 -3.96 1.87 -12.65
C LEU A 152 -4.39 1.44 -14.05
N ALA A 153 -3.81 0.38 -14.61
CA ALA A 153 -4.13 -0.12 -15.94
C ALA A 153 -5.58 -0.61 -16.09
N TYR A 154 -6.23 -0.94 -14.98
CA TYR A 154 -7.63 -1.41 -14.97
C TYR A 154 -8.63 -0.40 -14.41
N LEU A 155 -8.21 0.86 -14.17
CA LEU A 155 -9.14 1.96 -13.91
C LEU A 155 -10.03 2.21 -15.16
N GLU A 156 -11.23 2.74 -14.90
CA GLU A 156 -12.05 3.29 -15.98
C GLU A 156 -11.35 4.53 -16.58
N GLU A 157 -11.61 4.83 -17.83
CA GLU A 157 -10.88 5.88 -18.58
C GLU A 157 -10.95 7.23 -17.88
N ASP A 158 -12.12 7.64 -17.40
CA ASP A 158 -12.32 8.90 -16.66
C ASP A 158 -11.55 8.94 -15.34
N GLU A 159 -11.47 7.79 -14.64
CA GLU A 159 -10.72 7.67 -13.39
C GLU A 159 -9.21 7.77 -13.65
N LEU A 160 -8.72 7.12 -14.70
CA LEU A 160 -7.31 7.17 -15.09
C LEU A 160 -6.91 8.59 -15.54
N ASP A 161 -7.73 9.24 -16.38
CA ASP A 161 -7.47 10.61 -16.81
C ASP A 161 -7.49 11.60 -15.62
N SER A 162 -8.41 11.42 -14.67
CA SER A 162 -8.44 12.18 -13.43
C SER A 162 -7.20 11.96 -12.58
N TYR A 163 -6.71 10.72 -12.48
CA TYR A 163 -5.47 10.38 -11.82
C TYR A 163 -4.28 11.06 -12.49
N LEU A 164 -4.13 10.93 -13.81
CA LEU A 164 -3.03 11.50 -14.58
C LEU A 164 -3.00 13.04 -14.53
N LYS A 165 -4.18 13.69 -14.44
CA LYS A 165 -4.26 15.17 -14.31
C LYS A 165 -3.70 15.65 -12.97
N ARG A 166 -3.99 14.96 -11.85
CA ARG A 166 -3.63 15.42 -10.50
C ARG A 166 -2.27 14.95 -10.01
N ILE A 167 -1.75 13.80 -10.53
CA ILE A 167 -0.49 13.24 -10.06
C ILE A 167 0.72 14.05 -10.53
N LYS A 168 1.69 14.21 -9.61
CA LYS A 168 3.02 14.73 -9.93
C LYS A 168 3.99 13.54 -9.94
N LEU A 169 4.50 13.20 -11.11
CA LEU A 169 5.47 12.11 -11.27
C LEU A 169 6.83 12.58 -10.75
N LYS A 170 7.33 11.93 -9.70
CA LYS A 170 8.64 12.16 -9.11
C LYS A 170 9.57 11.03 -9.53
N ARG A 171 10.81 11.37 -9.87
CA ARG A 171 11.86 10.39 -10.16
C ARG A 171 12.42 9.83 -8.86
N PHE A 172 12.34 8.52 -8.67
CA PHE A 172 12.93 7.78 -7.55
C PHE A 172 14.23 7.09 -7.96
N THR A 173 14.29 6.59 -9.20
CA THR A 173 15.44 5.95 -9.79
C THR A 173 15.62 6.45 -11.24
N PRO A 174 16.73 6.14 -11.91
CA PRO A 174 16.87 6.43 -13.34
C PRO A 174 15.77 5.81 -14.20
N ASN A 175 15.20 4.68 -13.79
CA ASN A 175 14.19 3.92 -14.54
C ASN A 175 12.75 4.38 -14.27
N THR A 176 12.53 5.29 -13.31
CA THR A 176 11.17 5.80 -13.02
C THR A 176 10.59 6.49 -14.23
N ILE A 177 9.41 6.08 -14.69
CA ILE A 177 8.63 6.77 -15.71
C ILE A 177 8.13 8.09 -15.12
N VAL A 178 8.51 9.22 -15.72
CA VAL A 178 8.15 10.58 -15.27
C VAL A 178 7.36 11.37 -16.31
N ASP A 179 7.13 10.78 -17.47
CA ASP A 179 6.26 11.32 -18.52
C ASP A 179 4.87 10.65 -18.46
N LYS A 180 3.80 11.45 -18.52
CA LYS A 180 2.42 10.94 -18.38
C LYS A 180 1.96 10.14 -19.59
N GLU A 181 2.39 10.52 -20.77
CA GLU A 181 2.05 9.83 -22.02
C GLU A 181 2.80 8.49 -22.10
N GLU A 182 4.05 8.45 -21.67
CA GLU A 182 4.80 7.20 -21.53
C GLU A 182 4.14 6.27 -20.52
N LEU A 183 3.75 6.79 -19.35
CA LEU A 183 3.00 6.01 -18.35
C LEU A 183 1.69 5.47 -18.93
N LYS A 184 0.93 6.28 -19.65
CA LYS A 184 -0.35 5.85 -20.28
C LYS A 184 -0.12 4.71 -21.26
N LYS A 185 0.92 4.77 -22.08
CA LYS A 185 1.33 3.70 -23.01
C LYS A 185 1.68 2.41 -22.26
N GLU A 186 2.47 2.52 -21.21
CA GLU A 186 2.84 1.38 -20.36
C GLU A 186 1.60 0.71 -19.73
N LEU A 187 0.64 1.50 -19.21
CA LEU A 187 -0.59 0.99 -18.63
C LEU A 187 -1.47 0.26 -19.65
N ILE A 188 -1.53 0.74 -20.90
CA ILE A 188 -2.23 0.06 -22.00
C ILE A 188 -1.57 -1.30 -22.27
N MET A 189 -0.23 -1.36 -22.34
CA MET A 189 0.49 -2.61 -22.54
C MET A 189 0.27 -3.59 -21.38
N ILE A 190 0.24 -3.11 -20.14
CA ILE A 190 -0.03 -3.94 -18.96
C ILE A 190 -1.44 -4.55 -19.06
N LYS A 191 -2.44 -3.76 -19.45
CA LYS A 191 -3.82 -4.23 -19.63
C LYS A 191 -3.91 -5.33 -20.69
N GLN A 192 -3.16 -5.20 -21.79
CA GLN A 192 -3.11 -6.20 -22.86
C GLN A 192 -2.39 -7.49 -22.45
N LYS A 193 -1.22 -7.35 -21.80
CA LYS A 193 -0.39 -8.49 -21.36
C LYS A 193 -0.94 -9.20 -20.12
N GLY A 194 -1.73 -8.51 -19.28
CA GLY A 194 -2.27 -9.01 -18.02
C GLY A 194 -1.29 -9.00 -16.84
N TYR A 195 -0.10 -8.45 -17.01
CA TYR A 195 0.92 -8.32 -15.96
C TYR A 195 1.75 -7.06 -16.15
N SER A 196 2.40 -6.61 -15.07
CA SER A 196 3.41 -5.57 -15.07
C SER A 196 4.78 -6.15 -14.67
N PHE A 197 5.82 -5.62 -15.29
CA PHE A 197 7.20 -5.83 -14.87
C PHE A 197 7.81 -4.46 -14.52
N ASP A 198 8.06 -4.23 -13.23
CA ASP A 198 8.75 -3.06 -12.71
C ASP A 198 10.23 -3.40 -12.61
N SER A 199 11.05 -2.74 -13.42
CA SER A 199 12.50 -2.89 -13.45
C SER A 199 13.16 -1.76 -12.69
N GLU A 200 13.21 -1.87 -11.35
CA GLU A 200 13.88 -0.90 -10.48
C GLU A 200 13.31 0.54 -10.57
N GLU A 201 12.00 0.70 -10.81
CA GLU A 201 11.41 2.02 -11.01
C GLU A 201 11.22 2.80 -9.70
N TYR A 202 10.94 2.10 -8.58
CA TYR A 202 10.73 2.74 -7.27
C TYR A 202 11.94 2.58 -6.36
N VAL A 203 12.55 1.40 -6.32
CA VAL A 203 13.72 1.09 -5.49
C VAL A 203 14.80 0.47 -6.37
N GLN A 204 15.96 1.09 -6.40
CA GLN A 204 17.12 0.55 -7.11
C GLN A 204 17.52 -0.82 -6.54
N GLY A 205 17.83 -1.77 -7.41
CA GLY A 205 18.17 -3.14 -7.03
C GLY A 205 16.96 -4.04 -6.77
N VAL A 206 15.73 -3.59 -7.06
CA VAL A 206 14.51 -4.39 -6.85
C VAL A 206 13.65 -4.38 -8.10
N CYS A 207 13.36 -5.57 -8.60
CA CYS A 207 12.39 -5.79 -9.67
C CYS A 207 11.09 -6.40 -9.12
N CYS A 208 9.95 -6.07 -9.72
CA CYS A 208 8.66 -6.63 -9.33
C CYS A 208 7.89 -7.13 -10.54
N LEU A 209 7.40 -8.38 -10.45
CA LEU A 209 6.36 -8.91 -11.33
C LEU A 209 5.02 -8.83 -10.63
N ALA A 210 4.00 -8.22 -11.26
CA ALA A 210 2.69 -8.10 -10.66
C ALA A 210 1.56 -8.46 -11.64
N ALA A 211 0.43 -8.96 -11.09
CA ALA A 211 -0.77 -9.26 -11.85
C ALA A 211 -2.04 -8.93 -11.05
N SER A 212 -3.17 -8.76 -11.76
CA SER A 212 -4.43 -8.33 -11.18
C SER A 212 -5.19 -9.45 -10.49
N VAL A 213 -5.81 -9.14 -9.36
CA VAL A 213 -6.78 -10.00 -8.68
C VAL A 213 -8.17 -9.39 -8.81
N ARG A 214 -9.15 -10.22 -9.18
CA ARG A 214 -10.51 -9.80 -9.52
C ARG A 214 -11.55 -10.26 -8.49
N ASP A 215 -12.56 -9.46 -8.31
CA ASP A 215 -13.73 -9.80 -7.50
C ASP A 215 -14.75 -10.66 -8.28
N TYR A 216 -15.88 -10.95 -7.64
CA TYR A 216 -16.99 -11.73 -8.22
C TYR A 216 -17.68 -11.04 -9.42
N ASN A 217 -17.53 -9.73 -9.58
CA ASN A 217 -18.01 -8.96 -10.74
C ASN A 217 -16.97 -8.90 -11.87
N ASN A 218 -15.85 -9.63 -11.74
CA ASN A 218 -14.71 -9.58 -12.65
C ASN A 218 -13.97 -8.22 -12.66
N LYS A 219 -14.23 -7.35 -11.66
CA LYS A 219 -13.57 -6.06 -11.49
C LYS A 219 -12.24 -6.27 -10.75
N VAL A 220 -11.18 -5.57 -11.19
CA VAL A 220 -9.89 -5.62 -10.49
C VAL A 220 -10.04 -4.93 -9.12
N CYS A 221 -9.77 -5.67 -8.06
CA CYS A 221 -9.95 -5.20 -6.67
C CYS A 221 -8.67 -5.21 -5.84
N ALA A 222 -7.62 -5.88 -6.34
CA ALA A 222 -6.29 -5.89 -5.75
C ALA A 222 -5.24 -6.28 -6.80
N SER A 223 -3.97 -6.19 -6.48
CA SER A 223 -2.87 -6.74 -7.25
C SER A 223 -1.92 -7.55 -6.36
N LEU A 224 -1.32 -8.57 -6.95
CA LEU A 224 -0.34 -9.45 -6.33
C LEU A 224 1.01 -9.26 -7.02
N SER A 225 2.11 -9.21 -6.26
CA SER A 225 3.46 -9.17 -6.84
C SER A 225 4.41 -10.17 -6.20
N ILE A 226 5.42 -10.55 -6.97
CA ILE A 226 6.68 -11.12 -6.49
C ILE A 226 7.72 -10.00 -6.56
N ALA A 227 8.37 -9.69 -5.45
CA ALA A 227 9.44 -8.69 -5.37
C ALA A 227 10.78 -9.42 -5.28
N ILE A 228 11.68 -9.13 -6.22
CA ILE A 228 12.91 -9.88 -6.45
C ILE A 228 14.07 -8.88 -6.47
N PRO A 229 15.11 -9.06 -5.64
CA PRO A 229 16.37 -8.33 -5.84
C PRO A 229 16.92 -8.57 -7.26
N SER A 230 17.29 -7.51 -7.97
CA SER A 230 17.73 -7.60 -9.36
C SER A 230 18.93 -8.55 -9.54
N ILE A 231 19.80 -8.62 -8.53
CA ILE A 231 20.94 -9.54 -8.51
C ILE A 231 20.53 -11.05 -8.55
N ARG A 232 19.30 -11.37 -8.14
CA ARG A 232 18.77 -12.75 -8.16
C ARG A 232 17.88 -13.03 -9.37
N LEU A 233 17.49 -11.98 -10.08
CA LEU A 233 16.65 -12.13 -11.27
C LEU A 233 17.45 -12.75 -12.41
N LYS A 234 16.96 -13.89 -12.93
CA LYS A 234 17.52 -14.56 -14.10
C LYS A 234 16.54 -14.45 -15.26
N ASP A 235 16.94 -13.92 -16.37
CA ASP A 235 16.09 -13.63 -17.53
C ASP A 235 15.30 -14.85 -18.04
N ASN A 236 15.93 -16.03 -18.05
CA ASN A 236 15.29 -17.28 -18.46
C ASN A 236 14.16 -17.75 -17.53
N ASN A 237 14.08 -17.24 -16.31
CA ASN A 237 13.01 -17.57 -15.36
C ASN A 237 11.79 -16.64 -15.47
N ILE A 238 11.94 -15.46 -16.05
CA ILE A 238 10.87 -14.43 -16.12
C ILE A 238 9.60 -14.97 -16.80
N PRO A 239 9.63 -15.64 -17.96
CA PRO A 239 8.42 -16.16 -18.61
C PRO A 239 7.65 -17.17 -17.75
N LEU A 240 8.35 -17.99 -16.99
CA LEU A 240 7.73 -18.94 -16.07
C LEU A 240 7.12 -18.23 -14.86
N MET A 241 7.79 -17.22 -14.34
CA MET A 241 7.28 -16.41 -13.23
C MET A 241 6.01 -15.65 -13.62
N ILE A 242 5.98 -15.07 -14.82
CA ILE A 242 4.79 -14.39 -15.38
C ILE A 242 3.60 -15.38 -15.43
N ARG A 243 3.78 -16.55 -16.01
CA ARG A 243 2.74 -17.59 -16.06
C ARG A 243 2.25 -17.97 -14.68
N ASN A 244 3.16 -18.15 -13.73
CA ASN A 244 2.79 -18.55 -12.37
C ASN A 244 2.09 -17.46 -11.59
N ILE A 245 2.48 -16.18 -11.71
CA ILE A 245 1.79 -15.10 -11.01
C ILE A 245 0.37 -14.91 -11.55
N ILE A 246 0.18 -14.94 -12.89
CA ILE A 246 -1.15 -14.88 -13.52
C ILE A 246 -2.00 -16.07 -13.08
N ALA A 247 -1.47 -17.30 -13.09
CA ALA A 247 -2.20 -18.47 -12.62
C ALA A 247 -2.57 -18.34 -11.13
N THR A 248 -1.70 -17.78 -10.32
CA THR A 248 -1.93 -17.55 -8.88
C THR A 248 -3.02 -16.51 -8.67
N THR A 249 -2.97 -15.38 -9.35
CA THR A 249 -4.01 -14.35 -9.23
C THR A 249 -5.38 -14.84 -9.71
N ASN A 250 -5.44 -15.69 -10.73
CA ASN A 250 -6.67 -16.32 -11.18
C ASN A 250 -7.27 -17.27 -10.12
N LYS A 251 -6.45 -17.98 -9.35
CA LYS A 251 -6.92 -18.84 -8.24
C LYS A 251 -7.44 -18.00 -7.06
N ILE A 252 -6.83 -16.85 -6.80
CA ILE A 252 -7.26 -15.92 -5.74
C ILE A 252 -8.54 -15.19 -6.15
N SER A 253 -8.71 -14.90 -7.43
CA SER A 253 -9.87 -14.18 -7.97
C SER A 253 -11.17 -14.93 -7.71
N CYS A 254 -12.25 -14.20 -7.41
CA CYS A 254 -13.57 -14.80 -7.28
C CYS A 254 -14.06 -15.24 -8.68
N GLN A 255 -14.19 -16.54 -8.89
CA GLN A 255 -14.97 -17.00 -10.04
C GLN A 255 -16.47 -16.88 -9.72
N ARG A 256 -17.26 -16.29 -10.62
CA ARG A 256 -18.71 -16.47 -10.58
C ARG A 256 -18.97 -17.99 -10.60
N LYS A 257 -19.58 -18.53 -9.53
CA LYS A 257 -20.21 -19.85 -9.67
C LYS A 257 -21.22 -19.74 -10.80
N ARG A 258 -20.94 -20.45 -11.90
CA ARG A 258 -21.90 -20.67 -12.99
C ARG A 258 -23.11 -21.39 -12.48
#